data_0de7dde1fc1d4c049cdc644c3b91e23f
#
_entry.id   0de7dde1fc1d4c049cdc644c3b91e23f
#
_cell.length_a   1.000
_cell.length_b   1.000
_cell.length_c   1.000
_cell.angle_alpha   90.00
_cell.angle_beta   90.00
_cell.angle_gamma   90.00
#
_symmetry.space_group_name_H-M   'P 1'
#
loop_
_entity.id
_entity.type
_entity.pdbx_description
1 polymer ?
#
loop_
_entity_poly.entity_id
_entity_poly.type
_entity_poly.pdbx_seq_one_letter_code
_entity_poly.pdbx_strand_id
1 'polypeptide(L)'
;MAARKILFGRNSACIQPLRALIEEQTHRTLTAWALDCAAPYADFFEARQPGDARPREALRLACAWSRGEIKMPAAKRAILAAHAAASEAACPAAEAAARAAAHAASTVHVETHALGLAFYGLTALALEAGPQAADRAGENELAR
;
A
#
# COMPACT_ATOMS: atom_id res chain seq x y z
N MET A 1 10.58 -11.98 20.57
CA MET A 1 10.28 -12.35 19.17
C MET A 1 10.10 -11.07 18.35
N ALA A 2 10.73 -11.01 17.20
CA ALA A 2 10.49 -9.89 16.28
C ALA A 2 9.04 -9.89 15.80
N ALA A 3 8.38 -8.74 15.78
CA ALA A 3 7.04 -8.59 15.24
C ALA A 3 7.03 -8.96 13.75
N ARG A 4 5.99 -9.61 13.28
CA ARG A 4 5.81 -9.88 11.85
C ARG A 4 5.65 -8.56 11.09
N LYS A 5 6.38 -8.40 10.00
CA LYS A 5 6.24 -7.22 9.12
C LYS A 5 4.90 -7.19 8.40
N ILE A 6 4.33 -8.36 8.13
CA ILE A 6 3.03 -8.52 7.45
C ILE A 6 2.18 -9.44 8.32
N LEU A 7 0.99 -8.96 8.68
CA LEU A 7 0.01 -9.72 9.47
C LEU A 7 -0.98 -10.49 8.58
N PHE A 8 -1.17 -10.04 7.33
CA PHE A 8 -2.09 -10.63 6.36
C PHE A 8 -1.32 -11.08 5.13
N GLY A 9 -1.71 -12.19 4.54
CA GLY A 9 -1.08 -12.77 3.36
C GLY A 9 -2.09 -13.29 2.35
N ARG A 10 -1.58 -13.86 1.24
CA ARG A 10 -2.42 -14.39 0.15
C ARG A 10 -3.48 -15.37 0.60
N ASN A 11 -3.20 -16.13 1.64
CA ASN A 11 -4.09 -17.20 2.13
C ASN A 11 -4.96 -16.75 3.30
N SER A 12 -4.85 -15.51 3.75
CA SER A 12 -5.74 -14.97 4.78
C SER A 12 -7.19 -14.96 4.28
N ALA A 13 -8.14 -15.38 5.14
CA ALA A 13 -9.54 -15.51 4.76
C ALA A 13 -10.13 -14.18 4.25
N CYS A 14 -9.80 -13.05 4.90
CA CYS A 14 -10.27 -11.73 4.52
C CYS A 14 -9.72 -11.24 3.16
N ILE A 15 -8.64 -11.85 2.67
CA ILE A 15 -8.00 -11.50 1.40
C ILE A 15 -8.60 -12.24 0.20
N GLN A 16 -9.25 -13.40 0.41
CA GLN A 16 -9.73 -14.24 -0.70
C GLN A 16 -10.71 -13.53 -1.64
N PRO A 17 -11.73 -12.78 -1.16
CA PRO A 17 -12.61 -12.05 -2.06
C PRO A 17 -11.87 -11.01 -2.91
N LEU A 18 -10.87 -10.33 -2.33
CA LEU A 18 -10.05 -9.37 -3.06
C LEU A 18 -9.21 -10.04 -4.14
N ARG A 19 -8.60 -11.20 -3.85
CA ARG A 19 -7.85 -11.96 -4.85
C ARG A 19 -8.70 -12.31 -6.07
N ALA A 20 -9.91 -12.79 -5.83
CA ALA A 20 -10.84 -13.13 -6.89
C ALA A 20 -11.17 -11.91 -7.77
N LEU A 21 -11.45 -10.76 -7.15
CA LEU A 21 -11.71 -9.52 -7.87
C LEU A 21 -10.51 -9.06 -8.70
N ILE A 22 -9.31 -9.11 -8.13
CA ILE A 22 -8.08 -8.71 -8.82
C ILE A 22 -7.85 -9.55 -10.08
N GLU A 23 -8.08 -10.85 -10.00
CA GLU A 23 -7.91 -11.77 -11.14
C GLU A 23 -8.85 -11.46 -12.30
N GLU A 24 -10.00 -10.83 -12.02
CA GLU A 24 -11.00 -10.47 -13.03
C GLU A 24 -10.84 -9.07 -13.63
N GLN A 25 -10.01 -8.21 -13.03
CA GLN A 25 -9.87 -6.82 -13.45
C GLN A 25 -8.74 -6.59 -14.44
N THR A 26 -8.85 -5.50 -15.21
CA THR A 26 -7.75 -5.06 -16.07
C THR A 26 -6.65 -4.42 -15.22
N HIS A 27 -5.41 -4.45 -15.72
CA HIS A 27 -4.26 -3.80 -15.07
C HIS A 27 -4.54 -2.31 -14.78
N ARG A 28 -5.10 -1.60 -15.74
CA ARG A 28 -5.42 -0.17 -15.59
C ARG A 28 -6.42 0.09 -14.47
N THR A 29 -7.47 -0.73 -14.38
CA THR A 29 -8.48 -0.65 -13.32
C THR A 29 -7.85 -0.89 -11.96
N LEU A 30 -7.00 -1.90 -11.84
CA LEU A 30 -6.30 -2.23 -10.59
C LEU A 30 -5.36 -1.11 -10.15
N THR A 31 -4.63 -0.50 -11.09
CA THR A 31 -3.77 0.63 -10.79
C THR A 31 -4.57 1.82 -10.27
N ALA A 32 -5.66 2.19 -10.93
CA ALA A 32 -6.52 3.28 -10.49
C ALA A 32 -7.08 3.02 -9.10
N TRP A 33 -7.61 1.82 -8.86
CA TRP A 33 -8.13 1.42 -7.55
C TRP A 33 -7.04 1.50 -6.47
N ALA A 34 -5.88 0.94 -6.74
CA ALA A 34 -4.77 0.90 -5.77
C ALA A 34 -4.31 2.32 -5.40
N LEU A 35 -4.21 3.22 -6.36
CA LEU A 35 -3.81 4.61 -6.11
C LEU A 35 -4.85 5.36 -5.27
N ASP A 36 -6.15 5.14 -5.54
CA ASP A 36 -7.22 5.73 -4.76
C ASP A 36 -7.22 5.22 -3.31
N CYS A 37 -7.03 3.93 -3.12
CA CYS A 37 -6.99 3.31 -1.80
C CYS A 37 -5.75 3.69 -0.99
N ALA A 38 -4.66 4.07 -1.65
CA ALA A 38 -3.38 4.31 -0.98
C ALA A 38 -3.25 5.69 -0.34
N ALA A 39 -4.01 6.69 -0.78
CA ALA A 39 -3.90 8.06 -0.26
C ALA A 39 -4.02 8.14 1.27
N PRO A 40 -4.96 7.46 1.94
CA PRO A 40 -5.03 7.47 3.40
C PRO A 40 -3.77 6.92 4.08
N TYR A 41 -3.09 5.96 3.48
CA TYR A 41 -1.85 5.40 4.05
C TYR A 41 -0.68 6.37 3.94
N ALA A 42 -0.61 7.15 2.87
CA ALA A 42 0.36 8.23 2.76
C ALA A 42 0.10 9.31 3.83
N ASP A 43 -1.16 9.67 4.06
CA ASP A 43 -1.54 10.60 5.14
C ASP A 43 -1.14 10.06 6.51
N PHE A 44 -1.43 8.78 6.76
CA PHE A 44 -1.08 8.10 8.01
C PHE A 44 0.43 8.12 8.25
N PHE A 45 1.22 7.84 7.22
CA PHE A 45 2.68 7.87 7.29
C PHE A 45 3.19 9.28 7.60
N GLU A 46 2.71 10.28 6.88
CA GLU A 46 3.16 11.68 7.06
C GLU A 46 2.83 12.23 8.44
N ALA A 47 1.71 11.79 9.06
CA ALA A 47 1.37 12.18 10.41
C ALA A 47 2.40 11.69 11.44
N ARG A 48 3.05 10.57 11.17
CA ARG A 48 4.07 9.95 12.05
C ARG A 48 5.50 10.29 11.67
N GLN A 49 5.73 10.64 10.42
CA GLN A 49 7.03 11.03 9.86
C GLN A 49 6.88 12.39 9.15
N PRO A 50 6.66 13.48 9.91
CA PRO A 50 6.47 14.81 9.31
C PRO A 50 7.65 15.20 8.43
N GLY A 51 7.36 15.75 7.25
CA GLY A 51 8.38 16.18 6.31
C GLY A 51 8.89 15.10 5.36
N ASP A 52 8.48 13.84 5.53
CA ASP A 52 8.86 12.75 4.61
C ASP A 52 7.71 12.47 3.63
N ALA A 53 7.81 13.04 2.44
CA ALA A 53 6.80 12.93 1.39
C ALA A 53 7.09 11.80 0.38
N ARG A 54 8.09 10.95 0.63
CA ARG A 54 8.49 9.91 -0.34
C ARG A 54 7.37 8.94 -0.71
N PRO A 55 6.52 8.44 0.22
CA PRO A 55 5.39 7.60 -0.15
C PRO A 55 4.35 8.35 -1.01
N ARG A 56 4.01 9.57 -0.65
CA ARG A 56 3.09 10.41 -1.42
C ARG A 56 3.63 10.70 -2.81
N GLU A 57 4.91 10.99 -2.92
CA GLU A 57 5.57 11.25 -4.20
C GLU A 57 5.53 10.03 -5.12
N ALA A 58 5.70 8.82 -4.57
CA ALA A 58 5.56 7.59 -5.32
C ALA A 58 4.15 7.46 -5.91
N LEU A 59 3.11 7.76 -5.14
CA LEU A 59 1.72 7.73 -5.62
C LEU A 59 1.50 8.79 -6.71
N ARG A 60 2.02 10.01 -6.52
CA ARG A 60 1.90 11.08 -7.49
C ARG A 60 2.55 10.71 -8.82
N LEU A 61 3.74 10.15 -8.80
CA LEU A 61 4.46 9.75 -10.02
C LEU A 61 3.85 8.52 -10.67
N ALA A 62 3.32 7.58 -9.90
CA ALA A 62 2.57 6.46 -10.46
C ALA A 62 1.32 6.95 -11.21
N CYS A 63 0.62 7.91 -10.64
CA CYS A 63 -0.53 8.54 -11.29
C CYS A 63 -0.12 9.26 -12.58
N ALA A 64 0.97 10.02 -12.56
CA ALA A 64 1.52 10.70 -13.74
C ALA A 64 1.91 9.69 -14.84
N TRP A 65 2.54 8.59 -14.46
CA TRP A 65 2.87 7.52 -15.41
C TRP A 65 1.61 6.95 -16.06
N SER A 66 0.57 6.69 -15.27
CA SER A 66 -0.68 6.14 -15.79
C SER A 66 -1.37 7.05 -16.80
N ARG A 67 -1.08 8.35 -16.76
CA ARG A 67 -1.55 9.35 -17.74
C ARG A 67 -0.57 9.57 -18.90
N GLY A 68 0.54 8.86 -18.91
CA GLY A 68 1.56 9.03 -19.97
C GLY A 68 2.43 10.27 -19.83
N GLU A 69 2.42 10.95 -18.68
CA GLU A 69 3.14 12.20 -18.45
C GLU A 69 4.62 11.99 -18.13
N ILE A 70 4.99 10.84 -17.59
CA ILE A 70 6.38 10.48 -17.26
C ILE A 70 6.72 9.08 -17.74
N LYS A 71 8.02 8.78 -17.81
CA LYS A 71 8.53 7.45 -18.16
C LYS A 71 8.71 6.58 -16.91
N MET A 72 8.71 5.28 -17.11
CA MET A 72 8.84 4.26 -16.06
C MET A 72 10.05 4.46 -15.12
N PRO A 73 11.27 4.82 -15.59
CA PRO A 73 12.41 5.01 -14.69
C PRO A 73 12.18 6.06 -13.59
N ALA A 74 11.45 7.15 -13.89
CA ALA A 74 11.12 8.17 -12.89
C ALA A 74 10.17 7.62 -11.83
N ALA A 75 9.12 6.90 -12.23
CA ALA A 75 8.19 6.26 -11.31
C ALA A 75 8.92 5.22 -10.44
N LYS A 76 9.77 4.41 -11.03
CA LYS A 76 10.55 3.39 -10.34
C LYS A 76 11.45 3.97 -9.25
N ARG A 77 12.13 5.08 -9.53
CA ARG A 77 12.98 5.75 -8.52
C ARG A 77 12.15 6.22 -7.32
N ALA A 78 10.97 6.78 -7.55
CA ALA A 78 10.08 7.23 -6.48
C ALA A 78 9.56 6.04 -5.65
N ILE A 79 9.24 4.92 -6.27
CA ILE A 79 8.82 3.69 -5.59
C ILE A 79 9.92 3.16 -4.68
N LEU A 80 11.16 3.12 -5.17
CA LEU A 80 12.31 2.69 -4.37
C LEU A 80 12.56 3.64 -3.19
N ALA A 81 12.39 4.95 -3.40
CA ALA A 81 12.49 5.94 -2.33
C ALA A 81 11.40 5.74 -1.26
N ALA A 82 10.19 5.39 -1.66
CA ALA A 82 9.10 5.08 -0.72
C ALA A 82 9.42 3.83 0.12
N HIS A 83 10.01 2.80 -0.47
CA HIS A 83 10.46 1.62 0.27
C HIS A 83 11.61 1.96 1.24
N ALA A 84 12.50 2.86 0.86
CA ALA A 84 13.55 3.36 1.77
C ALA A 84 12.93 4.12 2.94
N ALA A 85 11.92 4.96 2.70
CA ALA A 85 11.18 5.64 3.76
C ALA A 85 10.54 4.65 4.74
N ALA A 86 9.98 3.55 4.23
CA ALA A 86 9.44 2.49 5.07
C ALA A 86 10.50 1.88 5.98
N SER A 87 11.67 1.57 5.43
CA SER A 87 12.79 0.98 6.20
C SER A 87 13.32 1.91 7.29
N GLU A 88 13.20 3.22 7.09
CA GLU A 88 13.66 4.26 8.04
C GLU A 88 12.56 4.68 9.04
N ALA A 89 11.34 4.16 8.92
CA ALA A 89 10.21 4.56 9.75
C ALA A 89 10.43 4.22 11.23
N ALA A 90 9.98 5.13 12.10
CA ALA A 90 10.19 5.02 13.55
C ALA A 90 9.33 3.95 14.23
N CYS A 91 8.21 3.55 13.62
CA CYS A 91 7.32 2.54 14.20
C CYS A 91 6.79 1.57 13.14
N PRO A 92 6.42 0.33 13.55
CA PRO A 92 5.91 -0.68 12.61
C PRO A 92 4.68 -0.26 11.82
N ALA A 93 3.78 0.50 12.42
CA ALA A 93 2.57 0.98 11.72
C ALA A 93 2.93 1.98 10.59
N ALA A 94 3.87 2.90 10.84
CA ALA A 94 4.35 3.82 9.81
C ALA A 94 5.09 3.08 8.69
N GLU A 95 5.93 2.09 9.04
CA GLU A 95 6.58 1.23 8.04
C GLU A 95 5.56 0.55 7.15
N ALA A 96 4.54 -0.08 7.74
CA ALA A 96 3.49 -0.77 6.99
C ALA A 96 2.70 0.18 6.08
N ALA A 97 2.38 1.38 6.55
CA ALA A 97 1.70 2.40 5.76
C ALA A 97 2.53 2.85 4.54
N ALA A 98 3.83 3.08 4.74
CA ALA A 98 4.73 3.42 3.64
C ALA A 98 4.87 2.27 2.63
N ARG A 99 4.92 1.02 3.10
CA ARG A 99 4.93 -0.17 2.23
C ARG A 99 3.63 -0.27 1.43
N ALA A 100 2.47 -0.01 2.06
CA ALA A 100 1.18 0.00 1.37
C ALA A 100 1.18 0.99 0.21
N ALA A 101 1.63 2.22 0.44
CA ALA A 101 1.75 3.24 -0.59
C ALA A 101 2.72 2.82 -1.71
N ALA A 102 3.88 2.29 -1.35
CA ALA A 102 4.88 1.83 -2.33
C ALA A 102 4.34 0.69 -3.20
N HIS A 103 3.64 -0.28 -2.61
CA HIS A 103 3.02 -1.37 -3.37
C HIS A 103 1.90 -0.88 -4.27
N ALA A 104 1.08 0.07 -3.82
CA ALA A 104 0.05 0.68 -4.66
C ALA A 104 0.68 1.36 -5.89
N ALA A 105 1.73 2.14 -5.69
CA ALA A 105 2.48 2.76 -6.79
C ALA A 105 3.10 1.69 -7.72
N SER A 106 3.54 0.57 -7.18
CA SER A 106 4.15 -0.54 -7.94
C SER A 106 3.17 -1.29 -8.84
N THR A 107 1.85 -1.07 -8.72
CA THR A 107 0.85 -1.66 -9.64
C THR A 107 1.07 -1.23 -11.10
N VAL A 108 1.80 -0.13 -11.32
CA VAL A 108 2.20 0.30 -12.67
C VAL A 108 3.10 -0.72 -13.37
N HIS A 109 3.86 -1.51 -12.61
CA HIS A 109 4.71 -2.59 -13.13
C HIS A 109 3.97 -3.91 -13.24
N VAL A 110 3.34 -4.34 -12.14
CA VAL A 110 2.69 -5.64 -12.02
C VAL A 110 1.44 -5.47 -11.18
N GLU A 111 0.30 -5.87 -11.71
CA GLU A 111 -1.00 -5.73 -11.07
C GLU A 111 -1.10 -6.44 -9.72
N THR A 112 -0.33 -7.52 -9.50
CA THR A 112 -0.31 -8.26 -8.23
C THR A 112 0.20 -7.43 -7.05
N HIS A 113 0.86 -6.29 -7.28
CA HIS A 113 1.21 -5.36 -6.22
C HIS A 113 -0.01 -4.74 -5.52
N ALA A 114 -1.19 -4.81 -6.14
CA ALA A 114 -2.44 -4.43 -5.48
C ALA A 114 -2.71 -5.29 -4.24
N LEU A 115 -2.31 -6.57 -4.22
CA LEU A 115 -2.37 -7.41 -3.03
C LEU A 115 -1.43 -6.90 -1.93
N GLY A 116 -0.24 -6.42 -2.31
CA GLY A 116 0.72 -5.83 -1.36
C GLY A 116 0.15 -4.60 -0.65
N LEU A 117 -0.58 -3.75 -1.37
CA LEU A 117 -1.32 -2.64 -0.77
C LEU A 117 -2.25 -3.15 0.34
N ALA A 118 -3.06 -4.18 0.05
CA ALA A 118 -3.98 -4.74 1.02
C ALA A 118 -3.24 -5.35 2.21
N PHE A 119 -2.20 -6.14 1.98
CA PHE A 119 -1.43 -6.78 3.05
C PHE A 119 -0.83 -5.77 4.01
N TYR A 120 -0.13 -4.77 3.49
CA TYR A 120 0.53 -3.76 4.31
C TYR A 120 -0.45 -2.74 4.87
N GLY A 121 -1.49 -2.37 4.11
CA GLY A 121 -2.54 -1.47 4.58
C GLY A 121 -3.30 -2.04 5.77
N LEU A 122 -3.75 -3.29 5.67
CA LEU A 122 -4.41 -3.99 6.78
C LEU A 122 -3.47 -4.18 7.97
N THR A 123 -2.19 -4.43 7.72
CA THR A 123 -1.19 -4.55 8.78
C THR A 123 -1.02 -3.21 9.51
N ALA A 124 -0.98 -2.09 8.79
CA ALA A 124 -0.89 -0.76 9.40
C ALA A 124 -2.09 -0.48 10.31
N LEU A 125 -3.30 -0.79 9.85
CA LEU A 125 -4.52 -0.61 10.63
C LEU A 125 -4.55 -1.52 11.86
N ALA A 126 -4.14 -2.76 11.71
CA ALA A 126 -4.10 -3.74 12.81
C ALA A 126 -3.09 -3.33 13.89
N LEU A 127 -1.92 -2.85 13.51
CA LEU A 127 -0.89 -2.40 14.44
C LEU A 127 -1.32 -1.14 15.21
N GLU A 128 -2.11 -0.28 14.57
CA GLU A 128 -2.64 0.93 15.21
C GLU A 128 -3.78 0.60 16.19
N ALA A 129 -4.68 -0.32 15.81
CA ALA A 129 -5.90 -0.64 16.57
C ALA A 129 -5.71 -1.75 17.61
N GLY A 130 -4.64 -2.54 17.49
CA GLY A 130 -4.38 -3.71 18.33
C GLY A 130 -4.99 -5.00 17.79
N PRO A 131 -4.57 -6.17 18.31
CA PRO A 131 -4.90 -7.47 17.74
C PRO A 131 -6.40 -7.79 17.62
N GLN A 132 -7.21 -7.34 18.58
CA GLN A 132 -8.65 -7.64 18.61
C GLN A 132 -9.46 -6.88 17.55
N ALA A 133 -8.92 -5.77 17.03
CA ALA A 133 -9.57 -4.97 16.01
C ALA A 133 -9.14 -5.33 14.58
N ALA A 134 -8.13 -6.18 14.43
CA ALA A 134 -7.52 -6.51 13.14
C ALA A 134 -8.54 -7.08 12.14
N ASP A 135 -9.36 -8.04 12.57
CA ASP A 135 -10.35 -8.66 11.70
C ASP A 135 -11.40 -7.65 11.22
N ARG A 136 -11.88 -6.81 12.13
CA ARG A 136 -12.84 -5.75 11.80
C ARG A 136 -12.27 -4.71 10.85
N ALA A 137 -11.02 -4.32 11.05
CA ALA A 137 -10.32 -3.38 10.18
C ALA A 137 -10.18 -3.97 8.76
N GLY A 138 -9.83 -5.25 8.67
CA GLY A 138 -9.72 -5.96 7.40
C GLY A 138 -11.04 -6.00 6.63
N GLU A 139 -12.13 -6.34 7.30
CA GLU A 139 -13.46 -6.37 6.70
C GLU A 139 -13.90 -5.00 6.19
N ASN A 140 -13.71 -3.95 6.99
CA ASN A 140 -14.09 -2.59 6.63
C ASN A 140 -13.29 -2.06 5.43
N GLU A 141 -12.00 -2.32 5.38
CA GLU A 141 -11.15 -1.87 4.27
C GLU A 141 -11.49 -2.58 2.96
N LEU A 142 -11.76 -3.87 3.00
CA LEU A 142 -12.12 -4.63 1.81
C LEU A 142 -13.51 -4.32 1.29
N ALA A 143 -14.41 -3.81 2.14
CA ALA A 143 -15.77 -3.39 1.75
C ALA A 143 -15.80 -2.03 1.04
N ARG A 144 -14.71 -1.26 1.08
CA ARG A 144 -14.59 0.01 0.36
C ARG A 144 -14.49 -0.19 -1.14
#